data_458e02efac6930556cccd531c5d32189
#
_entry.id   458e02efac6930556cccd531c5d32189
#
_cell.length_a   1.000
_cell.length_b   1.000
_cell.length_c   1.000
_cell.angle_alpha   90.00
_cell.angle_beta   90.00
_cell.angle_gamma   90.00
#
_symmetry.space_group_name_H-M   'P 1'
#
loop_
_entity.id
_entity.type
_entity.pdbx_description
1 polymer ?
#
loop_
_entity_poly.entity_id
_entity_poly.type
_entity_poly.pdbx_seq_one_letter_code
_entity_poly.pdbx_strand_id
1 'polypeptide(L)'
;MKRLYNIIPNYYSPMCGDWGTGIESCESSHGIIYRRCNYHCAFCNNSFHEKELYQEYSTDEFIARMLTLLSSSCHFKFSGGEQTLNPFLQEDLKIVKELGGLTFLDSNGSHPNIISKLIDEQLVDVLGISLKGLSENEALATSQVKKSQLCWQNVLDTIKIATQKASLRVIVTYVFYNSANIDTLDRFAKLIENYDNVVLKLNNLLYDHHHRENLKPIDNKYFISFVEDFLNRNKQWKGRTIVVNTEKAITNYDDIIFL
;
A
#
# COMPACT_ATOMS: atom_id res chain seq x y z
N MET A 1 -12.06 13.53 21.59
CA MET A 1 -11.42 12.20 21.35
C MET A 1 -9.99 12.49 20.94
N LYS A 2 -9.01 11.66 21.34
CA LYS A 2 -7.61 11.85 20.95
C LYS A 2 -7.21 10.90 19.82
N ARG A 3 -6.31 11.36 18.95
CA ARG A 3 -5.69 10.56 17.88
C ARG A 3 -4.69 9.59 18.52
N LEU A 4 -4.69 8.35 18.09
CA LEU A 4 -3.76 7.34 18.56
C LEU A 4 -2.90 6.83 17.40
N TYR A 5 -1.65 7.30 17.32
CA TYR A 5 -0.71 6.96 16.25
C TYR A 5 0.65 6.51 16.78
N ASN A 6 1.30 5.66 16.01
CA ASN A 6 2.75 5.55 16.00
C ASN A 6 3.27 6.38 14.80
N ILE A 7 3.91 7.52 15.08
CA ILE A 7 4.44 8.41 14.05
C ILE A 7 5.95 8.17 13.94
N ILE A 8 6.37 7.61 12.82
CA ILE A 8 7.75 7.18 12.59
C ILE A 8 8.41 8.08 11.54
N PRO A 9 9.41 8.91 11.94
CA PRO A 9 10.17 9.73 11.00
C PRO A 9 11.00 8.87 10.04
N ASN A 10 11.04 9.23 8.76
CA ASN A 10 11.85 8.57 7.73
C ASN A 10 11.67 7.05 7.69
N TYR A 11 10.44 6.60 7.88
CA TYR A 11 10.09 5.19 8.03
C TYR A 11 10.26 4.39 6.74
N TYR A 12 9.87 4.99 5.63
CA TYR A 12 9.98 4.38 4.32
C TYR A 12 11.11 5.05 3.54
N SER A 13 12.33 4.57 3.79
CA SER A 13 13.45 4.89 2.93
C SER A 13 13.30 4.11 1.63
N PRO A 14 13.59 3.92 0.65
CA PRO A 14 13.62 3.80 -0.79
C PRO A 14 12.25 3.70 -1.49
N MET A 15 11.15 4.13 -0.90
CA MET A 15 9.83 4.06 -1.54
C MET A 15 9.50 5.23 -2.47
N CYS A 16 10.51 5.99 -2.91
CA CYS A 16 10.32 7.12 -3.82
C CYS A 16 9.70 6.70 -5.15
N GLY A 17 9.99 5.50 -5.62
CA GLY A 17 9.31 4.90 -6.77
C GLY A 17 7.80 4.73 -6.57
N ASP A 18 7.35 4.52 -5.33
CA ASP A 18 5.92 4.42 -5.02
C ASP A 18 5.19 5.75 -5.24
N TRP A 19 5.86 6.88 -4.99
CA TRP A 19 5.21 8.19 -5.09
C TRP A 19 4.98 8.63 -6.53
N GLY A 20 5.85 8.28 -7.47
CA GLY A 20 5.69 8.55 -8.89
C GLY A 20 5.39 10.00 -9.27
N THR A 21 5.72 10.90 -8.36
CA THR A 21 5.37 12.32 -8.46
C THR A 21 6.33 13.11 -9.34
N GLY A 22 7.30 12.45 -10.00
CA GLY A 22 8.38 13.12 -10.71
C GLY A 22 9.36 13.85 -9.78
N ILE A 23 9.20 13.72 -8.46
CA ILE A 23 10.13 14.27 -7.48
C ILE A 23 11.25 13.24 -7.34
N GLU A 24 12.30 13.43 -8.13
CA GLU A 24 13.49 12.56 -8.18
C GLU A 24 14.27 12.49 -6.85
N SER A 25 13.89 13.29 -5.84
CA SER A 25 14.62 13.48 -4.59
C SER A 25 13.91 13.02 -3.32
N CYS A 26 12.84 12.26 -3.40
CA CYS A 26 12.21 11.73 -2.18
C CYS A 26 13.06 10.59 -1.61
N GLU A 27 13.95 10.90 -0.69
CA GLU A 27 14.79 9.90 -0.02
C GLU A 27 14.03 9.15 1.09
N SER A 28 12.94 9.70 1.61
CA SER A 28 12.17 9.09 2.70
C SER A 28 10.76 9.64 2.82
N SER A 29 9.88 8.88 3.47
CA SER A 29 8.56 9.34 3.88
C SER A 29 8.30 9.05 5.35
N HIS A 30 7.48 9.88 6.01
CA HIS A 30 7.08 9.69 7.39
C HIS A 30 5.89 8.74 7.47
N GLY A 31 5.95 7.75 8.37
CA GLY A 31 4.86 6.83 8.63
C GLY A 31 3.89 7.38 9.68
N ILE A 32 2.61 7.47 9.36
CA ILE A 32 1.53 7.73 10.32
C ILE A 32 0.76 6.42 10.45
N ILE A 33 1.11 5.66 11.48
CA ILE A 33 0.67 4.27 11.63
C ILE A 33 -0.56 4.20 12.52
N TYR A 34 -1.68 3.75 11.94
CA TYR A 34 -2.91 3.47 12.65
C TYR A 34 -3.01 1.99 13.03
N ARG A 35 -3.58 1.69 14.21
CA ARG A 35 -3.50 0.34 14.74
C ARG A 35 -4.64 -0.57 14.33
N ARG A 36 -5.87 -0.06 14.29
CA ARG A 36 -7.05 -0.90 14.08
C ARG A 36 -7.18 -1.36 12.63
N CYS A 37 -7.59 -2.62 12.45
CA CYS A 37 -7.89 -3.19 11.14
C CYS A 37 -9.13 -4.05 11.24
N ASN A 38 -9.89 -4.14 10.15
CA ASN A 38 -11.02 -5.04 10.00
C ASN A 38 -10.62 -6.43 9.47
N TYR A 39 -9.32 -6.62 9.13
CA TYR A 39 -8.76 -7.90 8.68
C TYR A 39 -7.73 -8.44 9.67
N HIS A 40 -7.46 -9.75 9.58
CA HIS A 40 -6.45 -10.47 10.39
C HIS A 40 -5.48 -11.23 9.50
N CYS A 41 -4.94 -10.55 8.47
CA CYS A 41 -4.15 -11.17 7.41
C CYS A 41 -3.01 -12.03 7.95
N ALA A 42 -2.83 -13.19 7.31
CA ALA A 42 -1.83 -14.17 7.72
C ALA A 42 -0.38 -13.63 7.68
N PHE A 43 -0.09 -12.69 6.78
CA PHE A 43 1.22 -12.05 6.60
C PHE A 43 1.27 -10.60 7.10
N CYS A 44 0.42 -10.22 8.04
CA CYS A 44 0.30 -8.83 8.47
C CYS A 44 1.52 -8.38 9.27
N ASN A 45 2.29 -7.43 8.75
CA ASN A 45 3.43 -6.83 9.46
C ASN A 45 2.99 -5.85 10.55
N ASN A 46 1.78 -5.28 10.43
CA ASN A 46 1.30 -4.25 11.36
C ASN A 46 0.72 -4.81 12.67
N SER A 47 0.48 -6.11 12.75
CA SER A 47 0.03 -6.76 14.00
C SER A 47 1.08 -6.72 15.10
N PHE A 48 2.30 -6.30 14.76
CA PHE A 48 3.51 -6.41 15.59
C PHE A 48 3.97 -5.06 16.14
N HIS A 49 3.37 -3.96 15.76
CA HIS A 49 3.66 -2.70 16.42
C HIS A 49 3.20 -2.79 17.88
N GLU A 50 4.16 -2.77 18.78
CA GLU A 50 3.93 -2.82 20.22
C GLU A 50 3.01 -1.67 20.64
N LYS A 51 2.10 -1.94 21.59
CA LYS A 51 1.11 -0.96 22.04
C LYS A 51 1.77 0.32 22.55
N GLU A 52 2.92 0.17 23.17
CA GLU A 52 3.72 1.20 23.80
C GLU A 52 4.27 2.23 22.81
N LEU A 53 4.35 1.88 21.52
CA LEU A 53 4.80 2.79 20.46
C LEU A 53 3.73 3.79 20.02
N TYR A 54 2.46 3.54 20.39
CA TYR A 54 1.35 4.41 20.02
C TYR A 54 1.16 5.51 21.08
N GLN A 55 1.15 6.74 20.61
CA GLN A 55 0.95 7.92 21.45
C GLN A 55 -0.37 8.62 21.10
N GLU A 56 -0.96 9.25 22.11
CA GLU A 56 -2.14 10.08 21.95
C GLU A 56 -1.74 11.50 21.56
N TYR A 57 -2.41 12.06 20.56
CA TYR A 57 -2.21 13.43 20.08
C TYR A 57 -3.53 14.21 20.13
N SER A 58 -3.50 15.42 20.69
CA SER A 58 -4.48 16.46 20.40
C SER A 58 -4.27 16.98 18.94
N THR A 59 -5.19 17.81 18.46
CA THR A 59 -5.02 18.43 17.14
C THR A 59 -3.75 19.28 17.08
N ASP A 60 -3.51 20.11 18.09
CA ASP A 60 -2.34 21.01 18.13
C ASP A 60 -1.03 20.25 18.20
N GLU A 61 -0.97 19.17 19.02
CA GLU A 61 0.21 18.30 19.09
C GLU A 61 0.46 17.57 17.77
N PHE A 62 -0.59 17.14 17.06
CA PHE A 62 -0.46 16.53 15.75
C PHE A 62 0.07 17.53 14.72
N ILE A 63 -0.50 18.76 14.67
CA ILE A 63 -0.02 19.84 13.79
C ILE A 63 1.45 20.16 14.07
N ALA A 64 1.83 20.36 15.32
CA ALA A 64 3.20 20.65 15.71
C ALA A 64 4.15 19.53 15.29
N ARG A 65 3.72 18.27 15.40
CA ARG A 65 4.49 17.13 14.95
C ARG A 65 4.66 17.10 13.44
N MET A 66 3.60 17.36 12.66
CA MET A 66 3.68 17.41 11.20
C MET A 66 4.61 18.53 10.72
N LEU A 67 4.52 19.73 11.31
CA LEU A 67 5.42 20.84 11.02
C LEU A 67 6.90 20.48 11.27
N THR A 68 7.17 19.77 12.36
CA THR A 68 8.53 19.30 12.65
C THR A 68 9.05 18.33 11.57
N LEU A 69 8.20 17.41 11.13
CA LEU A 69 8.58 16.40 10.14
C LEU A 69 8.77 16.98 8.74
N LEU A 70 8.01 18.00 8.37
CA LEU A 70 8.13 18.69 7.07
C LEU A 70 9.53 19.28 6.82
N SER A 71 10.30 19.53 7.88
CA SER A 71 11.67 20.01 7.73
C SER A 71 12.62 18.96 7.11
N SER A 72 12.26 17.68 7.15
CA SER A 72 13.10 16.59 6.62
C SER A 72 12.49 15.93 5.37
N SER A 73 11.16 15.87 5.26
CA SER A 73 10.46 15.37 4.06
C SER A 73 9.03 15.89 4.02
N CYS A 74 8.51 16.17 2.83
CA CYS A 74 7.10 16.52 2.64
C CYS A 74 6.18 15.31 2.42
N HIS A 75 6.70 14.08 2.45
CA HIS A 75 5.97 12.86 2.13
C HIS A 75 5.46 12.18 3.40
N PHE A 76 4.14 12.01 3.52
CA PHE A 76 3.48 11.40 4.66
C PHE A 76 2.67 10.18 4.22
N LYS A 77 3.02 9.02 4.74
CA LYS A 77 2.35 7.75 4.44
C LYS A 77 1.45 7.34 5.60
N PHE A 78 0.15 7.40 5.37
CA PHE A 78 -0.89 6.91 6.27
C PHE A 78 -1.05 5.41 6.05
N SER A 79 -0.60 4.61 6.99
CA SER A 79 -0.51 3.15 6.87
C SER A 79 -0.81 2.46 8.22
N GLY A 80 -0.52 1.18 8.33
CA GLY A 80 -0.67 0.42 9.56
C GLY A 80 -1.80 -0.59 9.47
N GLY A 81 -2.85 -0.42 10.27
CA GLY A 81 -4.08 -1.18 10.14
C GLY A 81 -4.89 -0.74 8.92
N GLU A 82 -6.20 -0.64 9.04
CA GLU A 82 -7.04 -0.06 7.98
C GLU A 82 -7.35 1.40 8.30
N GLN A 83 -6.76 2.31 7.54
CA GLN A 83 -6.84 3.74 7.78
C GLN A 83 -8.28 4.29 7.64
N THR A 84 -9.10 3.70 6.77
CA THR A 84 -10.50 4.11 6.60
C THR A 84 -11.38 3.85 7.84
N LEU A 85 -10.89 3.11 8.83
CA LEU A 85 -11.53 2.96 10.15
C LEU A 85 -11.17 4.07 11.14
N ASN A 86 -10.21 4.92 10.79
CA ASN A 86 -9.75 5.98 11.64
C ASN A 86 -10.71 7.19 11.54
N PRO A 87 -11.37 7.58 12.65
CA PRO A 87 -12.34 8.68 12.61
C PRO A 87 -11.71 10.05 12.34
N PHE A 88 -10.40 10.17 12.46
CA PHE A 88 -9.65 11.41 12.20
C PHE A 88 -9.02 11.45 10.82
N LEU A 89 -9.09 10.37 10.01
CA LEU A 89 -8.34 10.26 8.76
C LEU A 89 -8.53 11.47 7.84
N GLN A 90 -9.77 11.88 7.60
CA GLN A 90 -10.07 13.02 6.72
C GLN A 90 -9.47 14.33 7.24
N GLU A 91 -9.62 14.61 8.53
CA GLU A 91 -9.06 15.80 9.18
C GLU A 91 -7.53 15.79 9.13
N ASP A 92 -6.92 14.66 9.41
CA ASP A 92 -5.46 14.52 9.45
C ASP A 92 -4.80 14.64 8.07
N LEU A 93 -5.43 14.04 7.04
CA LEU A 93 -5.01 14.24 5.65
C LEU A 93 -5.11 15.72 5.25
N LYS A 94 -6.20 16.37 5.63
CA LYS A 94 -6.40 17.80 5.37
C LYS A 94 -5.34 18.65 6.04
N ILE A 95 -5.03 18.41 7.31
CA ILE A 95 -3.95 19.09 8.03
C ILE A 95 -2.63 18.95 7.27
N VAL A 96 -2.26 17.74 6.88
CA VAL A 96 -1.01 17.51 6.14
C VAL A 96 -1.00 18.27 4.81
N LYS A 97 -2.10 18.25 4.05
CA LYS A 97 -2.24 18.99 2.79
C LYS A 97 -2.15 20.51 2.97
N GLU A 98 -2.81 21.06 3.97
CA GLU A 98 -2.77 22.49 4.31
C GLU A 98 -1.38 22.97 4.73
N LEU A 99 -0.58 22.08 5.32
CA LEU A 99 0.82 22.34 5.66
C LEU A 99 1.80 22.16 4.48
N GLY A 100 1.30 21.79 3.28
CA GLY A 100 2.12 21.60 2.08
C GLY A 100 2.73 20.20 1.96
N GLY A 101 2.25 19.22 2.74
CA GLY A 101 2.67 17.84 2.64
C GLY A 101 1.98 17.09 1.49
N LEU A 102 2.62 16.02 1.04
CA LEU A 102 2.07 15.03 0.12
C LEU A 102 1.57 13.82 0.90
N THR A 103 0.45 13.28 0.50
CA THR A 103 -0.25 12.22 1.23
C THR A 103 -0.29 10.92 0.45
N PHE A 104 0.17 9.86 1.06
CA PHE A 104 0.00 8.49 0.59
C PHE A 104 -0.94 7.76 1.56
N LEU A 105 -2.03 7.23 1.06
CA LEU A 105 -2.97 6.44 1.83
C LEU A 105 -2.84 4.95 1.47
N ASP A 106 -2.42 4.11 2.43
CA ASP A 106 -2.54 2.66 2.31
C ASP A 106 -3.90 2.19 2.83
N SER A 107 -4.58 1.36 2.04
CA SER A 107 -5.86 0.75 2.40
C SER A 107 -5.97 -0.69 1.90
N ASN A 108 -6.77 -1.50 2.55
CA ASN A 108 -7.17 -2.81 2.04
C ASN A 108 -8.34 -2.73 1.04
N GLY A 109 -8.81 -1.52 0.73
CA GLY A 109 -9.87 -1.26 -0.24
C GLY A 109 -11.29 -1.61 0.21
N SER A 110 -11.51 -1.94 1.48
CA SER A 110 -12.82 -2.42 1.95
C SER A 110 -13.91 -1.34 2.08
N HIS A 111 -13.53 -0.06 2.03
CA HIS A 111 -14.45 1.06 2.24
C HIS A 111 -14.45 2.07 1.07
N PRO A 112 -14.98 1.68 -0.12
CA PRO A 112 -14.94 2.51 -1.33
C PRO A 112 -15.57 3.89 -1.16
N ASN A 113 -16.65 4.01 -0.38
CA ASN A 113 -17.32 5.29 -0.16
C ASN A 113 -16.46 6.30 0.60
N ILE A 114 -15.68 5.84 1.58
CA ILE A 114 -14.75 6.71 2.33
C ILE A 114 -13.62 7.14 1.40
N ILE A 115 -13.04 6.20 0.66
CA ILE A 115 -11.96 6.48 -0.28
C ILE A 115 -12.42 7.44 -1.38
N SER A 116 -13.63 7.24 -1.96
CA SER A 116 -14.21 8.17 -2.93
C SER A 116 -14.26 9.60 -2.40
N LYS A 117 -14.77 9.77 -1.19
CA LYS A 117 -14.84 11.09 -0.55
C LYS A 117 -13.47 11.76 -0.40
N LEU A 118 -12.48 11.01 0.07
CA LEU A 118 -11.12 11.53 0.24
C LEU A 118 -10.47 11.93 -1.11
N ILE A 119 -10.75 11.18 -2.17
CA ILE A 119 -10.30 11.47 -3.54
C ILE A 119 -11.00 12.72 -4.08
N ASP A 120 -12.32 12.83 -3.89
CA ASP A 120 -13.11 13.97 -4.36
C ASP A 120 -12.69 15.28 -3.69
N GLU A 121 -12.28 15.21 -2.43
CA GLU A 121 -11.72 16.33 -1.66
C GLU A 121 -10.23 16.58 -1.94
N GLN A 122 -9.60 15.82 -2.86
CA GLN A 122 -8.19 15.93 -3.24
C GLN A 122 -7.22 15.77 -2.03
N LEU A 123 -7.58 14.93 -1.08
CA LEU A 123 -6.80 14.71 0.13
C LEU A 123 -5.76 13.60 -0.01
N VAL A 124 -5.72 12.90 -1.14
CA VAL A 124 -4.83 11.76 -1.39
C VAL A 124 -4.08 11.98 -2.70
N ASP A 125 -2.76 12.01 -2.65
CA ASP A 125 -1.89 12.12 -3.84
C ASP A 125 -1.53 10.73 -4.40
N VAL A 126 -1.35 9.76 -3.51
CA VAL A 126 -1.09 8.36 -3.88
C VAL A 126 -1.99 7.44 -3.08
N LEU A 127 -2.68 6.53 -3.73
CA LEU A 127 -3.49 5.50 -3.08
C LEU A 127 -2.84 4.12 -3.27
N GLY A 128 -2.40 3.52 -2.16
CA GLY A 128 -1.97 2.14 -2.11
C GLY A 128 -3.15 1.23 -1.78
N ILE A 129 -3.46 0.27 -2.65
CA ILE A 129 -4.50 -0.74 -2.41
C ILE A 129 -3.81 -2.08 -2.19
N SER A 130 -3.82 -2.55 -0.94
CA SER A 130 -3.17 -3.79 -0.55
C SER A 130 -4.13 -4.98 -0.72
N LEU A 131 -4.01 -5.68 -1.85
CA LEU A 131 -4.80 -6.87 -2.13
C LEU A 131 -4.47 -7.99 -1.15
N LYS A 132 -5.49 -8.69 -0.70
CA LYS A 132 -5.34 -9.90 0.15
C LYS A 132 -5.50 -11.19 -0.65
N GLY A 133 -5.70 -11.09 -1.94
CA GLY A 133 -5.79 -12.17 -2.91
C GLY A 133 -6.02 -11.61 -4.30
N LEU A 134 -5.84 -12.43 -5.32
CA LEU A 134 -6.19 -12.13 -6.71
C LEU A 134 -7.59 -12.64 -7.08
N SER A 135 -8.30 -13.20 -6.09
CA SER A 135 -9.68 -13.67 -6.16
C SER A 135 -10.34 -13.57 -4.77
N GLU A 136 -11.68 -13.64 -4.73
CA GLU A 136 -12.44 -13.63 -3.47
C GLU A 136 -12.01 -14.76 -2.52
N ASN A 137 -11.86 -15.97 -3.05
CA ASN A 137 -11.50 -17.15 -2.23
C ASN A 137 -10.10 -17.00 -1.62
N GLU A 138 -9.16 -16.50 -2.39
CA GLU A 138 -7.81 -16.24 -1.91
C GLU A 138 -7.79 -15.11 -0.88
N ALA A 139 -8.51 -14.02 -1.15
CA ALA A 139 -8.63 -12.89 -0.23
C ALA A 139 -9.26 -13.31 1.12
N LEU A 140 -10.26 -14.20 1.11
CA LEU A 140 -10.83 -14.78 2.33
C LEU A 140 -9.82 -15.60 3.12
N ALA A 141 -9.08 -16.47 2.44
CA ALA A 141 -8.07 -17.33 3.07
C ALA A 141 -6.96 -16.49 3.70
N THR A 142 -6.51 -15.45 3.00
CA THR A 142 -5.42 -14.58 3.45
C THR A 142 -5.84 -13.63 4.56
N SER A 143 -7.00 -12.97 4.42
CA SER A 143 -7.49 -11.98 5.38
C SER A 143 -8.00 -12.58 6.68
N GLN A 144 -8.26 -13.89 6.71
CA GLN A 144 -8.75 -14.64 7.88
C GLN A 144 -10.02 -14.05 8.50
N VAL A 145 -10.90 -13.53 7.68
CA VAL A 145 -12.20 -13.01 8.10
C VAL A 145 -13.35 -13.90 7.60
N LYS A 146 -14.51 -13.76 8.21
CA LYS A 146 -15.73 -14.46 7.73
C LYS A 146 -16.13 -13.88 6.36
N LYS A 147 -16.72 -14.71 5.50
CA LYS A 147 -17.21 -14.29 4.17
C LYS A 147 -18.15 -13.07 4.25
N SER A 148 -18.95 -12.97 5.32
CA SER A 148 -19.83 -11.82 5.56
C SER A 148 -19.09 -10.50 5.87
N GLN A 149 -17.80 -10.56 6.19
CA GLN A 149 -16.97 -9.40 6.52
C GLN A 149 -16.06 -8.97 5.36
N LEU A 150 -15.86 -9.85 4.39
CA LEU A 150 -15.14 -9.55 3.16
C LEU A 150 -16.13 -9.24 2.06
N CYS A 151 -16.07 -8.04 1.52
CA CYS A 151 -16.73 -7.73 0.27
C CYS A 151 -15.64 -7.53 -0.81
N TRP A 152 -15.38 -8.58 -1.59
CA TRP A 152 -14.42 -8.51 -2.69
C TRP A 152 -14.78 -7.43 -3.70
N GLN A 153 -16.08 -7.25 -3.95
CA GLN A 153 -16.58 -6.20 -4.83
C GLN A 153 -16.17 -4.79 -4.37
N ASN A 154 -16.16 -4.53 -3.05
CA ASN A 154 -15.72 -3.24 -2.52
C ASN A 154 -14.25 -2.93 -2.91
N VAL A 155 -13.39 -3.94 -2.93
CA VAL A 155 -11.99 -3.76 -3.34
C VAL A 155 -11.91 -3.40 -4.83
N LEU A 156 -12.67 -4.09 -5.67
CA LEU A 156 -12.76 -3.79 -7.11
C LEU A 156 -13.37 -2.40 -7.36
N ASP A 157 -14.41 -2.04 -6.62
CA ASP A 157 -15.03 -0.70 -6.71
C ASP A 157 -14.07 0.38 -6.26
N THR A 158 -13.27 0.15 -5.21
CA THR A 158 -12.22 1.06 -4.77
C THR A 158 -11.20 1.30 -5.88
N ILE A 159 -10.71 0.24 -6.53
CA ILE A 159 -9.78 0.36 -7.67
C ILE A 159 -10.44 1.18 -8.78
N LYS A 160 -11.66 0.83 -9.17
CA LYS A 160 -12.41 1.51 -10.23
C LYS A 160 -12.61 3.00 -9.95
N ILE A 161 -13.00 3.36 -8.71
CA ILE A 161 -13.20 4.76 -8.30
C ILE A 161 -11.87 5.51 -8.37
N ALA A 162 -10.80 4.95 -7.83
CA ALA A 162 -9.49 5.57 -7.79
C ALA A 162 -8.93 5.82 -9.22
N THR A 163 -9.16 4.89 -10.13
CA THR A 163 -8.64 4.99 -11.49
C THR A 163 -9.36 6.00 -12.38
N GLN A 164 -10.53 6.49 -11.98
CA GLN A 164 -11.26 7.54 -12.68
C GLN A 164 -10.62 8.94 -12.53
N LYS A 165 -9.71 9.12 -11.58
CA LYS A 165 -8.99 10.38 -11.34
C LYS A 165 -7.57 10.29 -11.90
N ALA A 166 -7.36 10.82 -13.08
CA ALA A 166 -6.06 10.75 -13.77
C ALA A 166 -4.88 11.36 -12.99
N SER A 167 -5.16 12.32 -12.09
CA SER A 167 -4.13 12.95 -11.22
C SER A 167 -3.75 12.10 -10.01
N LEU A 168 -4.52 11.07 -9.68
CA LEU A 168 -4.26 10.17 -8.57
C LEU A 168 -3.38 9.01 -9.05
N ARG A 169 -2.25 8.79 -8.41
CA ARG A 169 -1.46 7.57 -8.60
C ARG A 169 -2.06 6.44 -7.77
N VAL A 170 -2.31 5.31 -8.40
CA VAL A 170 -2.88 4.13 -7.75
C VAL A 170 -1.86 2.99 -7.79
N ILE A 171 -1.48 2.49 -6.62
CA ILE A 171 -0.56 1.37 -6.48
C ILE A 171 -1.32 0.17 -5.95
N VAL A 172 -1.47 -0.84 -6.79
CA VAL A 172 -2.13 -2.09 -6.41
C VAL A 172 -1.07 -3.10 -6.00
N THR A 173 -0.98 -3.35 -4.70
CA THR A 173 0.05 -4.21 -4.10
C THR A 173 -0.50 -5.61 -3.85
N TYR A 174 0.24 -6.62 -4.28
CA TYR A 174 -0.01 -8.02 -3.94
C TYR A 174 1.25 -8.69 -3.37
N VAL A 175 1.07 -9.49 -2.33
CA VAL A 175 2.16 -10.22 -1.66
C VAL A 175 2.07 -11.70 -2.02
N PHE A 176 3.09 -12.21 -2.68
CA PHE A 176 3.25 -13.63 -2.98
C PHE A 176 3.88 -14.38 -1.82
N TYR A 177 3.37 -15.55 -1.51
CA TYR A 177 3.91 -16.46 -0.51
C TYR A 177 3.55 -17.91 -0.87
N ASN A 178 4.36 -18.85 -0.44
CA ASN A 178 4.26 -20.30 -0.70
C ASN A 178 4.28 -20.69 -2.18
N SER A 179 3.52 -20.00 -3.04
CA SER A 179 3.47 -20.27 -4.48
C SER A 179 3.02 -19.03 -5.25
N ALA A 180 3.27 -19.00 -6.56
CA ALA A 180 2.78 -18.01 -7.49
C ALA A 180 2.01 -18.69 -8.63
N ASN A 181 0.91 -18.07 -9.06
CA ASN A 181 0.10 -18.56 -10.18
C ASN A 181 -0.04 -17.45 -11.23
N ILE A 182 0.63 -17.64 -12.37
CA ILE A 182 0.69 -16.63 -13.43
C ILE A 182 -0.68 -16.39 -14.08
N ASP A 183 -1.48 -17.43 -14.28
CA ASP A 183 -2.79 -17.29 -14.92
C ASP A 183 -3.78 -16.52 -14.05
N THR A 184 -3.63 -16.60 -12.72
CA THR A 184 -4.42 -15.80 -11.79
C THR A 184 -3.99 -14.35 -11.81
N LEU A 185 -2.69 -14.08 -11.85
CA LEU A 185 -2.15 -12.72 -11.98
C LEU A 185 -2.54 -12.11 -13.33
N ASP A 186 -2.42 -12.86 -14.42
CA ASP A 186 -2.82 -12.41 -15.77
C ASP A 186 -4.30 -12.02 -15.81
N ARG A 187 -5.18 -12.82 -15.23
CA ARG A 187 -6.62 -12.52 -15.17
C ARG A 187 -6.91 -11.25 -14.37
N PHE A 188 -6.26 -11.10 -13.21
CA PHE A 188 -6.42 -9.91 -12.39
C PHE A 188 -5.88 -8.67 -13.10
N ALA A 189 -4.69 -8.74 -13.67
CA ALA A 189 -4.06 -7.63 -14.39
C ALA A 189 -4.93 -7.12 -15.54
N LYS A 190 -5.65 -8.02 -16.25
CA LYS A 190 -6.60 -7.66 -17.29
C LYS A 190 -7.79 -6.85 -16.79
N LEU A 191 -8.22 -7.00 -15.54
CA LEU A 191 -9.33 -6.21 -14.99
C LEU A 191 -8.97 -4.73 -14.84
N ILE A 192 -7.68 -4.41 -14.74
CA ILE A 192 -7.17 -3.08 -14.45
C ILE A 192 -6.20 -2.53 -15.50
N GLU A 193 -6.00 -3.23 -16.64
CA GLU A 193 -5.01 -2.85 -17.65
C GLU A 193 -5.32 -1.53 -18.37
N ASN A 194 -6.60 -1.17 -18.49
CA ASN A 194 -7.06 0.02 -19.18
C ASN A 194 -6.93 1.33 -18.37
N TYR A 195 -6.32 1.27 -17.17
CA TYR A 195 -6.16 2.42 -16.31
C TYR A 195 -4.69 2.86 -16.24
N ASP A 196 -4.35 3.96 -16.92
CA ASP A 196 -2.96 4.42 -17.08
C ASP A 196 -2.31 4.88 -15.77
N ASN A 197 -3.10 5.31 -14.79
CA ASN A 197 -2.62 5.76 -13.49
C ASN A 197 -2.39 4.62 -12.47
N VAL A 198 -2.57 3.36 -12.89
CA VAL A 198 -2.34 2.18 -12.03
C VAL A 198 -0.94 1.63 -12.22
N VAL A 199 -0.30 1.33 -11.10
CA VAL A 199 0.97 0.59 -11.02
C VAL A 199 0.73 -0.69 -10.24
N LEU A 200 1.24 -1.81 -10.73
CA LEU A 200 1.29 -3.06 -9.98
C LEU A 200 2.52 -3.07 -9.08
N LYS A 201 2.34 -3.46 -7.83
CA LYS A 201 3.45 -3.72 -6.90
C LYS A 201 3.40 -5.18 -6.47
N LEU A 202 4.36 -5.95 -6.94
CA LEU A 202 4.48 -7.38 -6.72
C LEU A 202 5.55 -7.63 -5.66
N ASN A 203 5.13 -8.03 -4.48
CA ASN A 203 6.03 -8.29 -3.37
C ASN A 203 6.22 -9.78 -3.19
N ASN A 204 7.47 -10.25 -3.13
CA ASN A 204 7.74 -11.51 -2.45
C ASN A 204 7.59 -11.31 -0.95
N LEU A 205 7.08 -12.30 -0.23
CA LEU A 205 6.94 -12.21 1.22
C LEU A 205 8.31 -11.93 1.86
N LEU A 206 8.42 -10.84 2.60
CA LEU A 206 9.64 -10.55 3.34
C LEU A 206 9.68 -11.39 4.61
N TYR A 207 10.82 -12.00 4.87
CA TYR A 207 11.06 -12.68 6.14
C TYR A 207 11.19 -11.64 7.24
N ASP A 208 10.22 -11.68 8.15
CA ASP A 208 10.22 -10.89 9.36
C ASP A 208 10.04 -11.85 10.55
N HIS A 209 10.40 -11.42 11.74
CA HIS A 209 10.44 -12.24 12.96
C HIS A 209 9.10 -12.83 13.40
N HIS A 210 8.04 -12.48 12.72
CA HIS A 210 6.67 -12.75 13.12
C HIS A 210 5.90 -13.63 12.13
N HIS A 211 6.59 -14.22 11.15
CA HIS A 211 5.92 -15.09 10.20
C HIS A 211 5.36 -16.33 10.87
N ARG A 212 4.10 -16.59 10.60
CA ARG A 212 3.48 -17.86 10.97
C ARG A 212 4.21 -18.98 10.24
N GLU A 213 4.45 -20.09 10.92
CA GLU A 213 5.27 -21.22 10.45
C GLU A 213 4.90 -21.76 9.06
N ASN A 214 3.68 -21.46 8.59
CA ASN A 214 3.14 -21.95 7.34
C ASN A 214 3.32 -21.00 6.14
N LEU A 215 3.85 -19.79 6.34
CA LEU A 215 4.09 -18.84 5.27
C LEU A 215 5.58 -18.77 4.95
N LYS A 216 5.90 -18.95 3.68
CA LYS A 216 7.27 -18.90 3.19
C LYS A 216 7.36 -17.97 1.98
N PRO A 217 8.42 -17.17 1.88
CA PRO A 217 8.71 -16.47 0.64
C PRO A 217 8.91 -17.49 -0.48
N ILE A 218 8.62 -17.05 -1.67
CA ILE A 218 8.96 -17.78 -2.88
C ILE A 218 10.48 -17.66 -3.08
N ASP A 219 11.12 -18.71 -3.61
CA ASP A 219 12.53 -18.61 -4.00
C ASP A 219 12.76 -17.38 -4.90
N ASN A 220 13.78 -16.59 -4.58
CA ASN A 220 13.99 -15.30 -5.22
C ASN A 220 14.21 -15.41 -6.73
N LYS A 221 14.96 -16.41 -7.20
CA LYS A 221 15.21 -16.60 -8.63
C LYS A 221 13.94 -17.02 -9.35
N TYR A 222 13.17 -17.91 -8.72
CA TYR A 222 11.88 -18.30 -9.27
C TYR A 222 10.91 -17.12 -9.32
N PHE A 223 10.87 -16.28 -8.27
CA PHE A 223 10.01 -15.11 -8.23
C PHE A 223 10.34 -14.09 -9.33
N ILE A 224 11.63 -13.82 -9.55
CA ILE A 224 12.05 -12.92 -10.64
C ILE A 224 11.68 -13.51 -12.00
N SER A 225 11.98 -14.79 -12.27
CA SER A 225 11.59 -15.45 -13.51
C SER A 225 10.06 -15.42 -13.74
N PHE A 226 9.29 -15.60 -12.67
CA PHE A 226 7.82 -15.48 -12.69
C PHE A 226 7.35 -14.09 -13.11
N VAL A 227 7.97 -13.02 -12.56
CA VAL A 227 7.64 -11.63 -12.93
C VAL A 227 8.05 -11.34 -14.37
N GLU A 228 9.20 -11.81 -14.82
CA GLU A 228 9.65 -11.69 -16.22
C GLU A 228 8.66 -12.36 -17.18
N ASP A 229 8.21 -13.56 -16.86
CA ASP A 229 7.19 -14.28 -17.62
C ASP A 229 5.88 -13.50 -17.69
N PHE A 230 5.43 -12.95 -16.56
CA PHE A 230 4.25 -12.10 -16.51
C PHE A 230 4.39 -10.87 -17.42
N LEU A 231 5.50 -10.15 -17.37
CA LEU A 231 5.75 -8.97 -18.20
C LEU A 231 5.92 -9.30 -19.69
N ASN A 232 6.45 -10.47 -20.03
CA ASN A 232 6.54 -10.93 -21.40
C ASN A 232 5.17 -11.23 -22.02
N ARG A 233 4.23 -11.74 -21.22
CA ARG A 233 2.83 -11.98 -21.62
C ARG A 233 2.01 -10.70 -21.64
N ASN A 234 2.32 -9.75 -20.75
CA ASN A 234 1.53 -8.53 -20.50
C ASN A 234 2.38 -7.28 -20.68
N LYS A 235 2.80 -7.02 -21.93
CA LYS A 235 3.74 -5.94 -22.28
C LYS A 235 3.28 -4.54 -21.84
N GLN A 236 1.96 -4.32 -21.68
CA GLN A 236 1.38 -3.06 -21.19
C GLN A 236 1.74 -2.76 -19.73
N TRP A 237 2.22 -3.75 -19.00
CA TRP A 237 2.66 -3.58 -17.60
C TRP A 237 4.16 -3.27 -17.47
N LYS A 238 4.92 -3.29 -18.54
CA LYS A 238 6.31 -2.84 -18.56
C LYS A 238 6.39 -1.36 -18.20
N GLY A 239 7.32 -0.98 -17.30
CA GLY A 239 7.42 0.36 -16.76
C GLY A 239 6.29 0.76 -15.77
N ARG A 240 5.35 -0.14 -15.51
CA ARG A 240 4.24 0.05 -14.56
C ARG A 240 4.18 -1.06 -13.50
N THR A 241 5.29 -1.76 -13.29
CA THR A 241 5.40 -2.83 -12.30
C THR A 241 6.56 -2.56 -11.37
N ILE A 242 6.27 -2.51 -10.08
CA ILE A 242 7.24 -2.41 -9.00
C ILE A 242 7.44 -3.82 -8.43
N VAL A 243 8.67 -4.22 -8.22
CA VAL A 243 9.01 -5.53 -7.66
C VAL A 243 9.79 -5.36 -6.36
N VAL A 244 9.32 -6.01 -5.31
CA VAL A 244 10.01 -6.04 -4.01
C VAL A 244 10.42 -7.47 -3.70
N ASN A 245 11.72 -7.66 -3.49
CA ASN A 245 12.30 -8.95 -3.18
C ASN A 245 13.22 -8.87 -1.95
N THR A 246 13.45 -10.01 -1.27
CA THR A 246 14.28 -10.10 -0.05
C THR A 246 15.76 -9.88 -0.30
N GLU A 247 16.24 -10.17 -1.50
CA GLU A 247 17.60 -9.87 -1.93
C GLU A 247 17.56 -8.62 -2.83
N LYS A 248 18.46 -7.68 -2.59
CA LYS A 248 18.77 -6.63 -3.55
C LYS A 248 19.39 -7.26 -4.79
N ALA A 249 18.61 -8.01 -5.54
CA ALA A 249 18.99 -8.44 -6.87
C ALA A 249 18.97 -7.20 -7.76
N ILE A 250 20.11 -6.52 -7.82
CA ILE A 250 20.39 -5.48 -8.79
C ILE A 250 20.54 -6.18 -10.13
N THR A 251 19.41 -6.41 -10.77
CA THR A 251 19.41 -6.66 -12.21
C THR A 251 18.80 -5.41 -12.82
N ASN A 252 19.59 -4.70 -13.62
CA ASN A 252 19.11 -3.59 -14.46
C ASN A 252 18.10 -4.16 -15.46
N TYR A 253 16.84 -4.15 -15.09
CA TYR A 253 15.76 -4.32 -16.03
C TYR A 253 15.17 -2.94 -16.30
N ASP A 254 15.41 -2.39 -17.49
CA ASP A 254 14.88 -1.10 -17.94
C ASP A 254 13.33 -1.03 -17.89
N ASP A 255 12.68 -2.17 -17.70
CA ASP A 255 11.23 -2.34 -17.71
C ASP A 255 10.62 -2.59 -16.32
N ILE A 256 11.42 -2.73 -15.25
CA ILE A 256 10.97 -3.05 -13.89
C ILE A 256 11.57 -2.07 -12.89
N ILE A 257 10.73 -1.49 -12.04
CA ILE A 257 11.19 -0.65 -10.93
C ILE A 257 11.49 -1.57 -9.74
N PHE A 258 12.76 -1.76 -9.39
CA PHE A 258 13.16 -2.44 -8.16
C PHE A 258 13.24 -1.44 -7.01
N LEU A 259 12.70 -1.82 -5.86
CA LEU A 259 12.78 -1.08 -4.60
C LEU A 259 13.57 -1.87 -3.56
#